data_5646538911101cf9830c4ef9485156bf
#
_entry.id   5646538911101cf9830c4ef9485156bf
#
_cell.length_a   1.000
_cell.length_b   1.000
_cell.length_c   1.000
_cell.angle_alpha   90.00
_cell.angle_beta   90.00
_cell.angle_gamma   90.00
#
_symmetry.space_group_name_H-M   'P 1'
#
loop_
_entity.id
_entity.type
_entity.pdbx_description
1 polymer ?
#
loop_
_entity_poly.entity_id
_entity_poly.type
_entity_poly.pdbx_seq_one_letter_code
_entity_poly.pdbx_strand_id
1 'polypeptide(L)' 'MSQTPDQRILECLENEYPSDLSIEEIAEKTGMHRNTVSKYIWGLEREGKVKISRRVGRAKMYITITE' A
#
# COMPACT_ATOMS: atom_id res chain seq x y z
N MET A 1 20.37 5.62 5.40
CA MET A 1 20.06 5.18 4.04
C MET A 1 18.59 5.41 3.75
N SER A 2 18.32 5.89 2.55
CA SER A 2 16.94 6.15 2.16
C SER A 2 16.28 4.85 1.71
N GLN A 3 15.03 4.69 2.09
CA GLN A 3 14.22 3.58 1.63
C GLN A 3 13.71 3.86 0.22
N THR A 4 13.51 2.81 -0.55
CA THR A 4 12.86 2.95 -1.85
C THR A 4 11.37 3.23 -1.64
N PRO A 5 10.69 3.86 -2.61
CA PRO A 5 9.26 4.15 -2.44
C PRO A 5 8.41 2.92 -2.16
N ASP A 6 8.70 1.80 -2.82
CA ASP A 6 7.96 0.57 -2.60
C ASP A 6 8.15 0.04 -1.18
N GLN A 7 9.37 0.16 -0.64
CA GLN A 7 9.63 -0.25 0.74
C GLN A 7 8.88 0.62 1.73
N ARG A 8 8.79 1.93 1.47
CA ARG A 8 8.06 2.84 2.35
C ARG A 8 6.57 2.51 2.37
N ILE A 9 6.01 2.18 1.22
CA ILE A 9 4.61 1.80 1.12
C ILE A 9 4.37 0.48 1.85
N LEU A 10 5.23 -0.51 1.63
CA LEU A 10 5.09 -1.81 2.28
C LEU A 10 5.21 -1.68 3.79
N GLU A 11 6.17 -0.91 4.26
CA GLU A 11 6.33 -0.68 5.70
C GLU A 11 5.10 -0.01 6.30
N CYS A 12 4.52 0.95 5.58
CA CYS A 12 3.30 1.61 6.02
C CYS A 12 2.17 0.59 6.21
N LEU A 13 2.01 -0.32 5.25
CA LEU A 13 1.00 -1.35 5.33
C LEU A 13 1.27 -2.33 6.46
N GLU A 14 2.54 -2.68 6.66
CA GLU A 14 2.93 -3.58 7.75
C GLU A 14 2.65 -2.96 9.11
N ASN A 15 2.93 -1.67 9.26
CA ASN A 15 2.71 -0.97 10.51
C ASN A 15 1.22 -0.86 10.86
N GLU A 16 0.36 -0.83 9.86
CA GLU A 16 -1.08 -0.72 10.06
C GLU A 16 -1.77 -2.08 10.12
N TYR A 17 -1.05 -3.15 9.79
CA TYR A 17 -1.61 -4.49 9.80
C TYR A 17 -2.22 -4.83 11.17
N PRO A 18 -3.41 -5.44 11.24
CA PRO A 18 -4.21 -6.01 10.15
C PRO A 18 -5.20 -5.04 9.49
N SER A 19 -5.09 -3.76 9.76
CA SER A 19 -5.95 -2.76 9.10
C SER A 19 -5.51 -2.57 7.66
N ASP A 20 -6.48 -2.52 6.76
CA ASP A 20 -6.21 -2.24 5.36
C ASP A 20 -6.21 -0.74 5.10
N LEU A 21 -5.57 -0.34 4.01
CA LEU A 21 -5.48 1.07 3.64
C LEU A 21 -5.80 1.26 2.16
N SER A 22 -6.46 2.35 1.85
CA SER A 22 -6.68 2.75 0.46
C SER A 22 -5.42 3.46 -0.08
N ILE A 23 -5.38 3.63 -1.40
CA ILE A 23 -4.29 4.38 -2.04
C ILE A 23 -4.18 5.78 -1.43
N GLU A 24 -5.29 6.45 -1.21
CA GLU A 24 -5.30 7.80 -0.65
C GLU A 24 -4.75 7.82 0.77
N GLU A 25 -5.11 6.85 1.57
CA GLU A 25 -4.60 6.75 2.94
C GLU A 25 -3.10 6.48 2.97
N ILE A 26 -2.63 5.61 2.09
CA ILE A 26 -1.20 5.33 1.98
C ILE A 26 -0.45 6.59 1.54
N ALA A 27 -0.98 7.30 0.56
CA ALA A 27 -0.38 8.53 0.07
C ALA A 27 -0.25 9.55 1.19
N GLU A 28 -1.30 9.70 1.99
CA GLU A 28 -1.32 10.64 3.10
C GLU A 28 -0.29 10.25 4.17
N LYS A 29 -0.22 8.98 4.52
CA LYS A 29 0.69 8.49 5.55
C LYS A 29 2.15 8.52 5.13
N THR A 30 2.42 8.31 3.85
CA THR A 30 3.80 8.29 3.34
C THR A 30 4.27 9.64 2.83
N GLY A 31 3.34 10.58 2.63
CA GLY A 31 3.67 11.87 2.03
C GLY A 31 3.92 11.79 0.54
N MET A 32 3.51 10.70 -0.10
CA MET A 32 3.72 10.49 -1.53
C MET A 32 2.45 10.83 -2.29
N HIS A 33 2.61 11.21 -3.57
CA HIS A 33 1.46 11.47 -4.42
C HIS A 33 0.71 10.16 -4.69
N ARG A 34 -0.62 10.23 -4.73
CA ARG A 34 -1.44 9.02 -4.93
C ARG A 34 -1.10 8.28 -6.23
N ASN A 35 -0.75 9.00 -7.29
CA ASN A 35 -0.37 8.35 -8.54
C ASN A 35 0.91 7.52 -8.38
N THR A 36 1.84 8.03 -7.58
CA THR A 36 3.08 7.32 -7.26
C THR A 36 2.76 6.07 -6.44
N VAL A 37 1.90 6.21 -5.43
CA VAL A 37 1.50 5.08 -4.59
C VAL A 37 0.83 4.01 -5.45
N SER A 38 -0.10 4.40 -6.31
CA SER A 38 -0.80 3.47 -7.19
C SER A 38 0.17 2.67 -8.05
N LYS A 39 1.16 3.35 -8.62
CA LYS A 39 2.15 2.71 -9.47
C LYS A 39 2.94 1.63 -8.70
N TYR A 40 3.40 1.98 -7.50
CA TYR A 40 4.20 1.03 -6.71
C TYR A 40 3.35 -0.07 -6.09
N ILE A 41 2.12 0.24 -5.70
CA ILE A 41 1.19 -0.77 -5.18
C ILE A 41 0.93 -1.84 -6.25
N TRP A 42 0.76 -1.40 -7.51
CA TRP A 42 0.55 -2.35 -8.60
C TRP A 42 1.74 -3.32 -8.71
N GLY A 43 2.97 -2.80 -8.61
CA GLY A 43 4.16 -3.64 -8.63
C GLY A 43 4.24 -4.58 -7.45
N LEU A 44 3.93 -4.09 -6.25
CA LEU A 44 3.95 -4.91 -5.05
C LEU A 44 2.90 -6.01 -5.10
N GLU A 45 1.74 -5.71 -5.68
CA GLU A 45 0.69 -6.70 -5.84
C GLU A 45 1.15 -7.82 -6.78
N ARG A 46 1.79 -7.46 -7.87
CA ARG A 46 2.32 -8.44 -8.81
C ARG A 46 3.42 -9.30 -8.20
N GLU A 47 4.19 -8.74 -7.28
CA GLU A 47 5.24 -9.48 -6.58
C GLU A 47 4.70 -10.36 -5.46
N GLY A 48 3.40 -10.24 -5.17
CA GLY A 48 2.79 -11.04 -4.11
C GLY A 48 3.06 -10.52 -2.71
N LYS A 49 3.42 -9.26 -2.58
CA LYS A 49 3.72 -8.66 -1.27
C LYS A 49 2.51 -7.97 -0.66
N VAL A 50 1.57 -7.54 -1.47
CA VAL A 50 0.31 -6.94 -1.01
C VAL A 50 -0.83 -7.52 -1.82
N LYS A 51 -2.05 -7.40 -1.28
CA LYS A 51 -3.25 -7.86 -1.96
C LYS A 51 -4.40 -6.90 -1.65
N ILE A 52 -5.44 -6.97 -2.47
CA ILE A 52 -6.67 -6.24 -2.20
C ILE A 52 -7.41 -6.99 -1.09
N SER A 53 -7.69 -6.28 0.00
CA SER A 53 -8.42 -6.85 1.12
C SER A 53 -9.93 -6.82 0.84
N ARG A 54 -10.40 -5.64 0.39
CA ARG A 54 -11.82 -5.44 0.11
C ARG A 54 -11.96 -4.17 -0.71
N ARG A 55 -13.17 -3.95 -1.20
CA ARG A 55 -13.52 -2.70 -1.88
C ARG A 55 -14.55 -1.96 -1.04
N VAL A 56 -14.33 -0.66 -0.89
CA VAL A 56 -15.26 0.22 -0.17
C VAL A 56 -15.66 1.31 -1.15
N GLY A 57 -16.88 1.25 -1.67
CA GLY A 57 -17.30 2.14 -2.73
C GLY A 57 -16.43 1.97 -3.96
N ARG A 58 -15.76 3.03 -4.38
CA ARG A 58 -14.83 3.00 -5.52
C ARG A 58 -13.39 2.78 -5.10
N ALA A 59 -13.12 2.71 -3.81
CA ALA A 59 -11.77 2.57 -3.30
C ALA A 59 -11.42 1.10 -3.10
N LYS A 60 -10.21 0.75 -3.49
CA LYS A 60 -9.66 -0.57 -3.21
C LYS A 60 -8.82 -0.46 -1.95
N MET A 61 -9.04 -1.38 -1.02
CA MET A 61 -8.28 -1.41 0.22
C MET A 61 -7.20 -2.47 0.11
N TYR A 62 -5.98 -2.10 0.44
CA TYR A 62 -4.82 -2.96 0.30
C TYR A 62 -4.29 -3.37 1.67
N ILE A 63 -3.76 -4.57 1.74
CA ILE A 63 -3.19 -5.10 2.96
C ILE A 63 -1.92 -5.88 2.61
N THR A 64 -0.94 -5.86 3.51
CA THR A 64 0.27 -6.64 3.31
C THR A 64 -0.03 -8.12 3.47
N ILE A 65 0.68 -8.95 2.70
CA ILE A 65 0.55 -10.40 2.82
C ILE A 65 1.58 -10.86 3.84
N THR A 66 1.09 -11.43 4.93
CA THR A 66 1.95 -11.98 5.98
C THR A 66 1.75 -13.49 5.99
N GLU A 67 2.82 -14.19 6.13
CA GLU A 67 2.79 -15.65 6.25
C GLU A 67 3.41 -16.09 7.55
#